data_248ca3a9ee9ce1f7bc93cc2093541abf
#
_entry.id   248ca3a9ee9ce1f7bc93cc2093541abf
#
_cell.length_a   1.000
_cell.length_b   1.000
_cell.length_c   1.000
_cell.angle_alpha   90.00
_cell.angle_beta   90.00
_cell.angle_gamma   90.00
#
_symmetry.space_group_name_H-M   'P 1'
#
loop_
_entity.id
_entity.type
_entity.pdbx_description
1 polymer ?
#
loop_
_entity_poly.entity_id
_entity_poly.type
_entity_poly.pdbx_seq_one_letter_code
_entity_poly.pdbx_strand_id
1 'polypeptide(L)'
;MTVLQYFNDLASRLNLTGSQIEGVNASRDRILTALQSSPKISLIDQKPCFYTGSYSRDTIIRPLDDIDLYIRIDYSKHADGKSPREIIMLFRQELKRTLPETPMKESPPCIKIKFFNKRFEVVPVVSYRDNDDLYDIPTSDLKGWEPCFPTLPNKWLTQANKRNGGLFIPLIKMVKQWIRNNGLRTPIKSFHIELLTDLIFSKYNIENYPQGIFIWFFAVNELFLFNKMPFVPEPEGNGYVDSYLFGKPFLLKRFRNKVSDGLKMTCDAINHGSKGQETVAVNLFRSLFGAL
;
A
#
# COMPACT_ATOMS: atom_id res chain seq x y z
N MET A 1 -25.57 7.92 17.30
CA MET A 1 -24.43 8.12 16.35
C MET A 1 -25.02 8.14 14.95
N THR A 2 -24.80 9.21 14.22
CA THR A 2 -25.23 9.32 12.82
C THR A 2 -24.29 8.56 11.88
N VAL A 3 -24.71 8.29 10.65
CA VAL A 3 -23.87 7.67 9.62
C VAL A 3 -22.59 8.48 9.39
N LEU A 4 -22.68 9.81 9.31
CA LEU A 4 -21.51 10.67 9.11
C LEU A 4 -20.55 10.62 10.31
N GLN A 5 -21.06 10.60 11.54
CA GLN A 5 -20.24 10.43 12.73
C GLN A 5 -19.52 9.09 12.73
N TYR A 6 -20.19 8.00 12.33
CA TYR A 6 -19.58 6.69 12.20
C TYR A 6 -18.40 6.69 11.21
N PHE A 7 -18.58 7.28 10.03
CA PHE A 7 -17.53 7.33 9.02
C PHE A 7 -16.33 8.19 9.45
N ASN A 8 -16.57 9.31 10.13
CA ASN A 8 -15.48 10.13 10.69
C ASN A 8 -14.68 9.36 11.75
N ASP A 9 -15.36 8.63 12.62
CA ASP A 9 -14.72 7.76 13.61
C ASP A 9 -13.95 6.60 12.92
N LEU A 10 -14.54 5.97 11.91
CA LEU A 10 -13.88 4.94 11.11
C LEU A 10 -12.60 5.47 10.45
N ALA A 11 -12.66 6.64 9.80
CA ALA A 11 -11.49 7.28 9.19
C ALA A 11 -10.38 7.50 10.21
N SER A 12 -10.72 8.05 11.38
CA SER A 12 -9.76 8.27 12.48
C SER A 12 -9.14 6.97 12.99
N ARG A 13 -9.94 5.93 13.20
CA ARG A 13 -9.46 4.63 13.68
C ARG A 13 -8.58 3.88 12.68
N LEU A 14 -8.72 4.12 11.39
CA LEU A 14 -7.87 3.54 10.35
C LEU A 14 -6.49 4.19 10.25
N ASN A 15 -6.33 5.42 10.74
CA ASN A 15 -5.05 6.12 10.77
C ASN A 15 -4.09 5.51 11.79
N LEU A 16 -2.79 5.66 11.52
CA LEU A 16 -1.76 5.30 12.48
C LEU A 16 -1.78 6.24 13.68
N THR A 17 -1.49 5.71 14.86
CA THR A 17 -1.25 6.54 16.05
C THR A 17 0.15 7.12 16.06
N GLY A 18 0.37 8.23 16.80
CA GLY A 18 1.71 8.81 16.98
C GLY A 18 2.73 7.78 17.47
N SER A 19 2.37 6.96 18.46
CA SER A 19 3.24 5.90 18.98
C SER A 19 3.57 4.80 17.95
N GLN A 20 2.67 4.52 17.01
CA GLN A 20 2.96 3.61 15.91
C GLN A 20 3.96 4.20 14.93
N ILE A 21 3.82 5.49 14.59
CA ILE A 21 4.75 6.22 13.72
C ILE A 21 6.13 6.31 14.37
N GLU A 22 6.20 6.68 15.65
CA GLU A 22 7.46 6.72 16.41
C GLU A 22 8.13 5.34 16.44
N GLY A 23 7.37 4.29 16.69
CA GLY A 23 7.89 2.93 16.69
C GLY A 23 8.35 2.45 15.31
N VAL A 24 7.76 2.93 14.21
CA VAL A 24 8.26 2.68 12.83
C VAL A 24 9.59 3.39 12.65
N ASN A 25 9.68 4.66 13.01
CA ASN A 25 10.92 5.44 12.91
C ASN A 25 12.06 4.84 13.73
N ALA A 26 11.80 4.46 14.98
CA ALA A 26 12.81 3.79 15.82
C ALA A 26 13.31 2.47 15.20
N SER A 27 12.43 1.70 14.56
CA SER A 27 12.82 0.46 13.88
C SER A 27 13.65 0.72 12.63
N ARG A 28 13.31 1.77 11.84
CA ARG A 28 14.10 2.25 10.71
C ARG A 28 15.51 2.65 11.17
N ASP A 29 15.61 3.42 12.25
CA ASP A 29 16.90 3.91 12.75
C ASP A 29 17.80 2.77 13.21
N ARG A 30 17.23 1.71 13.79
CA ARG A 30 17.99 0.48 14.11
C ARG A 30 18.53 -0.22 12.85
N ILE A 31 17.73 -0.29 11.78
CA ILE A 31 18.19 -0.83 10.48
C ILE A 31 19.35 0.02 9.92
N LEU A 32 19.17 1.36 9.92
CA LEU A 32 20.19 2.27 9.41
C LEU A 32 21.49 2.19 10.21
N THR A 33 21.42 2.25 11.54
CA THR A 33 22.59 2.13 12.41
C THR A 33 23.32 0.81 12.17
N ALA A 34 22.58 -0.30 11.98
CA ALA A 34 23.18 -1.59 11.68
C ALA A 34 23.95 -1.59 10.35
N LEU A 35 23.41 -0.97 9.31
CA LEU A 35 24.04 -0.88 8.00
C LEU A 35 25.19 0.13 7.97
N GLN A 36 25.06 1.28 8.62
CA GLN A 36 26.10 2.31 8.72
C GLN A 36 27.29 1.86 9.54
N SER A 37 27.11 0.97 10.53
CA SER A 37 28.21 0.40 11.31
C SER A 37 28.99 -0.68 10.56
N SER A 38 28.57 -1.05 9.36
CA SER A 38 29.24 -2.05 8.54
C SER A 38 30.43 -1.44 7.79
N PRO A 39 31.65 -2.03 7.89
CA PRO A 39 32.79 -1.62 7.07
C PRO A 39 32.62 -2.04 5.60
N LYS A 40 31.65 -2.88 5.29
CA LYS A 40 31.43 -3.45 3.95
C LYS A 40 30.31 -2.77 3.16
N ILE A 41 29.50 -1.91 3.82
CA ILE A 41 28.39 -1.21 3.17
C ILE A 41 28.65 0.30 3.23
N SER A 42 28.59 0.96 2.09
CA SER A 42 28.64 2.42 1.98
C SER A 42 27.27 2.92 1.54
N LEU A 43 26.59 3.62 2.43
CA LEU A 43 25.35 4.29 2.14
C LEU A 43 25.60 5.68 1.57
N ILE A 44 24.64 6.25 0.88
CA ILE A 44 24.64 7.66 0.50
C ILE A 44 24.47 8.51 1.77
N ASP A 45 25.37 9.47 2.03
CA ASP A 45 25.37 10.26 3.27
C ASP A 45 24.12 11.09 3.47
N GLN A 46 23.65 11.74 2.40
CA GLN A 46 22.41 12.55 2.45
C GLN A 46 21.21 11.65 2.18
N LYS A 47 20.28 11.60 3.14
CA LYS A 47 19.05 10.80 3.04
C LYS A 47 19.33 9.34 2.67
N PRO A 48 20.02 8.58 3.53
CA PRO A 48 20.44 7.21 3.23
C PRO A 48 19.28 6.23 3.01
N CYS A 49 18.07 6.61 3.40
CA CYS A 49 16.88 5.81 3.18
C CYS A 49 15.63 6.69 2.98
N PHE A 50 14.59 6.07 2.44
CA PHE A 50 13.24 6.65 2.40
C PHE A 50 12.19 5.54 2.41
N TYR A 51 11.01 5.89 2.91
CA TYR A 51 9.86 5.02 2.84
C TYR A 51 9.23 5.06 1.45
N THR A 52 8.71 3.92 1.00
CA THR A 52 7.87 3.80 -0.20
C THR A 52 6.61 3.01 0.13
N GLY A 53 5.88 2.55 -0.87
CA GLY A 53 4.69 1.74 -0.67
C GLY A 53 3.56 2.47 0.06
N SER A 54 2.70 1.71 0.71
CA SER A 54 1.49 2.23 1.35
C SER A 54 1.76 3.12 2.57
N TYR A 55 2.91 2.94 3.24
CA TYR A 55 3.30 3.78 4.37
C TYR A 55 3.63 5.21 3.91
N SER A 56 4.45 5.36 2.86
CA SER A 56 4.83 6.69 2.35
C SER A 56 3.66 7.44 1.71
N ARG A 57 2.66 6.72 1.20
CA ARG A 57 1.45 7.28 0.59
C ARG A 57 0.32 7.57 1.58
N ASP A 58 0.55 7.32 2.88
CA ASP A 58 -0.46 7.41 3.93
C ASP A 58 -1.73 6.56 3.64
N THR A 59 -1.59 5.47 2.90
CA THR A 59 -2.70 4.54 2.62
C THR A 59 -2.63 3.24 3.42
N ILE A 60 -1.62 3.09 4.27
CA ILE A 60 -1.50 1.97 5.20
C ILE A 60 -2.59 2.06 6.28
N ILE A 61 -3.12 0.90 6.70
CA ILE A 61 -4.12 0.79 7.77
C ILE A 61 -3.63 -0.11 8.90
N ARG A 62 -4.21 0.06 10.09
CA ARG A 62 -3.96 -0.82 11.25
C ARG A 62 -4.61 -2.19 11.09
N PRO A 63 -4.02 -3.31 11.63
CA PRO A 63 -2.68 -3.38 12.18
C PRO A 63 -1.61 -3.16 11.11
N LEU A 64 -0.46 -2.61 11.53
CA LEU A 64 0.68 -2.37 10.64
C LEU A 64 1.20 -3.68 10.07
N ASP A 65 1.32 -3.72 8.76
CA ASP A 65 1.94 -4.84 8.06
C ASP A 65 3.26 -4.40 7.42
N ASP A 66 3.45 -4.71 6.15
CA ASP A 66 4.69 -4.49 5.44
C ASP A 66 4.98 -2.99 5.27
N ILE A 67 6.14 -2.57 5.73
CA ILE A 67 6.67 -1.20 5.60
C ILE A 67 7.83 -1.28 4.63
N ASP A 68 7.65 -0.70 3.45
CA ASP A 68 8.66 -0.67 2.39
C ASP A 68 9.70 0.40 2.72
N LEU A 69 10.97 -0.01 2.89
CA LEU A 69 12.10 0.85 3.20
C LEU A 69 13.19 0.67 2.16
N TYR A 70 13.42 1.72 1.37
CA TYR A 70 14.50 1.75 0.39
C TYR A 70 15.76 2.33 1.02
N ILE A 71 16.89 1.62 0.85
CA ILE A 71 18.21 2.01 1.38
C ILE A 71 19.10 2.37 0.20
N ARG A 72 19.56 3.62 0.16
CA ARG A 72 20.39 4.16 -0.91
C ARG A 72 21.84 3.77 -0.72
N ILE A 73 22.37 2.99 -1.65
CA ILE A 73 23.77 2.55 -1.66
C ILE A 73 24.59 3.34 -2.68
N ASP A 74 25.89 3.48 -2.40
CA ASP A 74 26.82 4.07 -3.34
C ASP A 74 27.09 3.07 -4.49
N TYR A 75 26.70 3.49 -5.72
CA TYR A 75 26.84 2.64 -6.91
C TYR A 75 28.28 2.19 -7.14
N SER A 76 29.23 3.11 -7.13
CA SER A 76 30.62 2.84 -7.47
C SER A 76 31.30 1.86 -6.50
N LYS A 77 30.84 1.81 -5.26
CA LYS A 77 31.41 0.95 -4.23
C LYS A 77 30.70 -0.41 -4.15
N HIS A 78 29.45 -0.49 -4.53
CA HIS A 78 28.64 -1.68 -4.25
C HIS A 78 27.96 -2.30 -5.46
N ALA A 79 27.43 -1.48 -6.39
CA ALA A 79 26.67 -2.01 -7.51
C ALA A 79 27.51 -2.22 -8.78
N ASP A 80 28.64 -1.51 -8.91
CA ASP A 80 29.54 -1.67 -10.05
C ASP A 80 30.17 -3.07 -10.05
N GLY A 81 29.87 -3.86 -11.05
CA GLY A 81 30.35 -5.23 -11.20
C GLY A 81 29.79 -6.28 -10.23
N LYS A 82 28.79 -5.92 -9.40
CA LYS A 82 28.11 -6.86 -8.49
C LYS A 82 26.66 -7.09 -8.90
N SER A 83 26.24 -8.33 -8.78
CA SER A 83 24.83 -8.69 -8.96
C SER A 83 23.95 -8.21 -7.80
N PRO A 84 22.66 -7.94 -8.02
CA PRO A 84 21.72 -7.67 -6.94
C PRO A 84 21.72 -8.73 -5.85
N ARG A 85 21.93 -10.00 -6.23
CA ARG A 85 22.02 -11.14 -5.29
C ARG A 85 23.14 -10.95 -4.28
N GLU A 86 24.32 -10.55 -4.73
CA GLU A 86 25.47 -10.31 -3.85
C GLU A 86 25.21 -9.17 -2.88
N ILE A 87 24.54 -8.10 -3.35
CA ILE A 87 24.16 -6.97 -2.50
C ILE A 87 23.13 -7.38 -1.44
N ILE A 88 22.09 -8.12 -1.82
CA ILE A 88 21.08 -8.63 -0.87
C ILE A 88 21.72 -9.54 0.18
N MET A 89 22.62 -10.43 -0.23
CA MET A 89 23.34 -11.30 0.70
C MET A 89 24.23 -10.50 1.65
N LEU A 90 24.95 -9.50 1.16
CA LEU A 90 25.77 -8.61 1.97
C LEU A 90 24.94 -7.86 3.00
N PHE A 91 23.82 -7.25 2.59
CA PHE A 91 22.90 -6.57 3.50
C PHE A 91 22.41 -7.51 4.61
N ARG A 92 21.99 -8.71 4.23
CA ARG A 92 21.50 -9.69 5.20
C ARG A 92 22.58 -10.09 6.20
N GLN A 93 23.82 -10.31 5.73
CA GLN A 93 24.95 -10.66 6.60
C GLN A 93 25.24 -9.55 7.61
N GLU A 94 25.33 -8.30 7.15
CA GLU A 94 25.65 -7.17 8.02
C GLU A 94 24.51 -6.84 8.99
N LEU A 95 23.25 -6.93 8.54
CA LEU A 95 22.08 -6.82 9.42
C LEU A 95 22.09 -7.90 10.49
N LYS A 96 22.39 -9.16 10.14
CA LYS A 96 22.47 -10.27 11.10
C LYS A 96 23.63 -10.11 12.09
N ARG A 97 24.76 -9.56 11.65
CA ARG A 97 25.89 -9.29 12.53
C ARG A 97 25.54 -8.34 13.66
N THR A 98 24.74 -7.30 13.37
CA THR A 98 24.39 -6.24 14.32
C THR A 98 23.05 -6.51 15.04
N LEU A 99 22.14 -7.23 14.40
CA LEU A 99 20.80 -7.57 14.90
C LEU A 99 20.60 -9.10 14.94
N PRO A 100 21.43 -9.87 15.68
CA PRO A 100 21.45 -11.33 15.60
C PRO A 100 20.13 -11.99 15.98
N GLU A 101 19.42 -11.45 16.98
CA GLU A 101 18.17 -11.98 17.48
C GLU A 101 16.93 -11.55 16.68
N THR A 102 17.13 -10.61 15.71
CA THR A 102 16.00 -10.12 14.92
C THR A 102 15.66 -11.09 13.79
N PRO A 103 14.42 -11.60 13.70
CA PRO A 103 14.02 -12.50 12.63
C PRO A 103 14.10 -11.82 11.26
N MET A 104 14.83 -12.46 10.34
CA MET A 104 15.03 -11.97 8.98
C MET A 104 14.88 -13.10 7.96
N LYS A 105 14.24 -12.77 6.83
CA LYS A 105 14.08 -13.70 5.71
C LYS A 105 14.33 -12.98 4.39
N GLU A 106 15.09 -13.61 3.50
CA GLU A 106 15.17 -13.18 2.11
C GLU A 106 13.81 -13.39 1.42
N SER A 107 13.36 -12.38 0.70
CA SER A 107 12.15 -12.39 -0.09
C SER A 107 12.36 -11.46 -1.29
N PRO A 108 13.11 -11.90 -2.30
CA PRO A 108 13.50 -11.04 -3.42
C PRO A 108 12.35 -10.19 -3.97
N PRO A 109 12.61 -8.91 -4.26
CA PRO A 109 13.88 -8.20 -4.20
C PRO A 109 14.26 -7.63 -2.82
N CYS A 110 13.58 -7.99 -1.73
CA CYS A 110 13.76 -7.41 -0.40
C CYS A 110 14.30 -8.41 0.65
N ILE A 111 14.71 -7.85 1.77
CA ILE A 111 14.94 -8.57 3.02
C ILE A 111 13.79 -8.21 3.97
N LYS A 112 12.99 -9.20 4.37
CA LYS A 112 11.95 -9.03 5.37
C LYS A 112 12.54 -9.09 6.77
N ILE A 113 12.35 -8.02 7.55
CA ILE A 113 12.81 -7.90 8.93
C ILE A 113 11.59 -7.74 9.84
N LYS A 114 11.48 -8.57 10.87
CA LYS A 114 10.37 -8.51 11.81
C LYS A 114 10.80 -7.86 13.12
N PHE A 115 10.25 -6.69 13.42
CA PHE A 115 10.37 -6.03 14.72
C PHE A 115 9.05 -6.11 15.47
N PHE A 116 8.98 -6.94 16.50
CA PHE A 116 7.79 -7.11 17.32
C PHE A 116 6.50 -7.28 16.50
N ASN A 117 5.70 -6.23 16.34
CA ASN A 117 4.44 -6.23 15.60
C ASN A 117 4.53 -5.55 14.22
N LYS A 118 5.75 -5.25 13.73
CA LYS A 118 6.00 -4.57 12.45
C LYS A 118 6.91 -5.43 11.59
N ARG A 119 6.70 -5.37 10.30
CA ARG A 119 7.54 -6.03 9.29
C ARG A 119 8.05 -5.00 8.31
N PHE A 120 9.36 -4.97 8.12
CA PHE A 120 10.00 -4.13 7.11
C PHE A 120 10.38 -4.99 5.90
N GLU A 121 10.15 -4.45 4.72
CA GLU A 121 10.71 -4.92 3.47
C GLU A 121 11.83 -3.96 3.07
N VAL A 122 13.06 -4.37 3.31
CA VAL A 122 14.26 -3.55 3.08
C VAL A 122 14.83 -3.88 1.72
N VAL A 123 14.93 -2.87 0.86
CA VAL A 123 15.42 -3.00 -0.52
C VAL A 123 16.63 -2.07 -0.70
N PRO A 124 17.82 -2.59 -1.06
CA PRO A 124 18.92 -1.74 -1.51
C PRO A 124 18.58 -1.13 -2.86
N VAL A 125 18.80 0.17 -3.00
CA VAL A 125 18.52 0.89 -4.25
C VAL A 125 19.70 1.76 -4.66
N VAL A 126 19.89 1.91 -5.95
CA VAL A 126 20.92 2.77 -6.54
C VAL A 126 20.26 4.04 -7.07
N SER A 127 20.80 5.19 -6.74
CA SER A 127 20.31 6.47 -7.28
C SER A 127 21.19 6.96 -8.39
N TYR A 128 20.57 7.50 -9.44
CA TYR A 128 21.26 8.26 -10.49
C TYR A 128 21.51 9.68 -9.99
N ARG A 129 22.74 10.20 -10.14
CA ARG A 129 23.16 11.50 -9.60
C ARG A 129 22.34 12.69 -10.12
N ASP A 130 21.77 12.54 -11.31
CA ASP A 130 21.11 13.65 -12.02
C ASP A 130 19.57 13.61 -11.94
N ASN A 131 18.99 12.61 -11.27
CA ASN A 131 17.55 12.49 -11.13
C ASN A 131 17.18 11.91 -9.75
N ASP A 132 16.69 12.76 -8.87
CA ASP A 132 16.30 12.40 -7.51
C ASP A 132 15.09 11.45 -7.43
N ASP A 133 14.37 11.25 -8.53
CA ASP A 133 13.16 10.42 -8.58
C ASP A 133 13.39 9.06 -9.26
N LEU A 134 14.54 8.87 -9.94
CA LEU A 134 14.88 7.62 -10.64
C LEU A 134 15.89 6.80 -9.81
N TYR A 135 15.52 5.56 -9.56
CA TYR A 135 16.35 4.57 -8.86
C TYR A 135 16.39 3.27 -9.65
N ASP A 136 17.49 2.54 -9.52
CA ASP A 136 17.53 1.14 -9.90
C ASP A 136 17.26 0.27 -8.67
N ILE A 137 16.33 -0.67 -8.81
CA ILE A 137 16.02 -1.68 -7.80
C ILE A 137 16.40 -3.08 -8.32
N PRO A 138 16.68 -4.03 -7.42
CA PRO A 138 16.93 -5.41 -7.85
C PRO A 138 15.69 -6.00 -8.53
N THR A 139 15.89 -6.70 -9.64
CA THR A 139 14.81 -7.52 -10.24
C THR A 139 14.37 -8.64 -9.27
N SER A 140 13.12 -9.11 -9.40
CA SER A 140 12.57 -10.14 -8.53
C SER A 140 13.32 -11.48 -8.57
N ASP A 141 14.05 -11.78 -9.66
CA ASP A 141 14.93 -12.95 -9.81
C ASP A 141 16.37 -12.68 -9.37
N LEU A 142 16.69 -11.45 -8.96
CA LEU A 142 18.01 -10.96 -8.55
C LEU A 142 19.12 -11.10 -9.62
N LYS A 143 18.76 -11.16 -10.90
CA LYS A 143 19.74 -11.25 -11.98
C LYS A 143 20.22 -9.89 -12.49
N GLY A 144 19.43 -8.85 -12.30
CA GLY A 144 19.73 -7.51 -12.79
C GLY A 144 19.06 -6.42 -11.95
N TRP A 145 19.27 -5.21 -12.39
CA TRP A 145 18.67 -4.00 -11.85
C TRP A 145 17.61 -3.50 -12.84
N GLU A 146 16.53 -2.93 -12.35
CA GLU A 146 15.47 -2.33 -13.16
C GLU A 146 15.14 -0.93 -12.67
N PRO A 147 14.84 0.02 -13.58
CA PRO A 147 14.50 1.38 -13.21
C PRO A 147 13.15 1.42 -12.48
N CYS A 148 13.05 2.29 -11.47
CA CYS A 148 11.87 2.51 -10.66
C CYS A 148 11.72 3.98 -10.31
N PHE A 149 10.48 4.48 -10.28
CA PHE A 149 10.12 5.83 -9.84
C PHE A 149 9.29 5.81 -8.55
N PRO A 150 9.89 5.49 -7.38
CA PRO A 150 9.16 5.21 -6.15
C PRO A 150 8.38 6.42 -5.58
N THR A 151 8.71 7.64 -6.01
CA THR A 151 8.02 8.87 -5.57
C THR A 151 6.83 9.24 -6.45
N LEU A 152 6.76 8.73 -7.67
CA LEU A 152 5.69 9.03 -8.62
C LEU A 152 4.29 8.69 -8.08
N PRO A 153 4.08 7.51 -7.47
CA PRO A 153 2.78 7.18 -6.85
C PRO A 153 2.38 8.14 -5.73
N ASN A 154 3.35 8.69 -4.98
CA ASN A 154 3.06 9.65 -3.91
C ASN A 154 2.55 10.99 -4.47
N LYS A 155 3.21 11.50 -5.51
CA LYS A 155 2.82 12.77 -6.18
C LYS A 155 1.39 12.66 -6.72
N TRP A 156 1.13 11.59 -7.41
CA TRP A 156 -0.16 11.32 -8.02
C TRP A 156 -1.29 11.16 -6.97
N LEU A 157 -1.05 10.38 -5.90
CA LEU A 157 -2.04 10.19 -4.84
C LEU A 157 -2.34 11.49 -4.09
N THR A 158 -1.31 12.32 -3.87
CA THR A 158 -1.46 13.65 -3.26
C THR A 158 -2.37 14.55 -4.11
N GLN A 159 -2.19 14.53 -5.43
CA GLN A 159 -3.03 15.29 -6.34
C GLN A 159 -4.49 14.78 -6.33
N ALA A 160 -4.68 13.46 -6.36
CA ALA A 160 -6.01 12.85 -6.26
C ALA A 160 -6.72 13.21 -4.96
N ASN A 161 -6.00 13.17 -3.83
CA ASN A 161 -6.54 13.56 -2.53
C ASN A 161 -6.93 15.04 -2.49
N LYS A 162 -6.11 15.93 -3.08
CA LYS A 162 -6.42 17.36 -3.17
C LYS A 162 -7.66 17.62 -4.04
N ARG A 163 -7.79 16.96 -5.20
CA ARG A 163 -8.98 17.07 -6.08
C ARG A 163 -10.28 16.71 -5.35
N ASN A 164 -10.20 15.76 -4.42
CA ASN A 164 -11.35 15.24 -3.66
C ASN A 164 -11.44 15.83 -2.24
N GLY A 165 -10.95 17.04 -2.02
CA GLY A 165 -11.10 17.76 -0.74
C GLY A 165 -10.52 17.04 0.48
N GLY A 166 -9.52 16.17 0.30
CA GLY A 166 -8.90 15.39 1.38
C GLY A 166 -9.63 14.08 1.72
N LEU A 167 -10.72 13.75 1.06
CA LEU A 167 -11.54 12.55 1.36
C LEU A 167 -11.01 11.28 0.68
N PHE A 168 -10.13 11.41 -0.31
CA PHE A 168 -9.70 10.29 -1.15
C PHE A 168 -8.81 9.27 -0.40
N ILE A 169 -7.79 9.70 0.32
CA ILE A 169 -6.92 8.81 1.11
C ILE A 169 -7.70 8.07 2.19
N PRO A 170 -8.53 8.73 3.02
CA PRO A 170 -9.39 8.01 3.97
C PRO A 170 -10.34 7.01 3.32
N LEU A 171 -10.89 7.33 2.15
CA LEU A 171 -11.75 6.41 1.40
C LEU A 171 -10.97 5.15 0.96
N ILE A 172 -9.75 5.30 0.44
CA ILE A 172 -8.86 4.16 0.13
C ILE A 172 -8.65 3.29 1.38
N LYS A 173 -8.39 3.90 2.54
CA LYS A 173 -8.21 3.16 3.80
C LYS A 173 -9.47 2.37 4.16
N MET A 174 -10.66 2.93 3.96
CA MET A 174 -11.93 2.24 4.19
C MET A 174 -12.12 1.06 3.23
N VAL A 175 -11.85 1.24 1.95
CA VAL A 175 -11.89 0.14 0.96
C VAL A 175 -10.89 -0.97 1.31
N LYS A 176 -9.67 -0.62 1.71
CA LYS A 176 -8.68 -1.61 2.18
C LYS A 176 -9.16 -2.35 3.43
N GLN A 177 -9.85 -1.68 4.35
CA GLN A 177 -10.45 -2.33 5.51
C GLN A 177 -11.56 -3.30 5.10
N TRP A 178 -12.41 -2.92 4.15
CA TRP A 178 -13.40 -3.83 3.57
C TRP A 178 -12.76 -5.06 2.91
N ILE A 179 -11.70 -4.87 2.11
CA ILE A 179 -10.90 -5.95 1.51
C ILE A 179 -10.39 -6.92 2.59
N ARG A 180 -9.86 -6.38 3.68
CA ARG A 180 -9.35 -7.15 4.82
C ARG A 180 -10.47 -7.94 5.50
N ASN A 181 -11.57 -7.27 5.83
CA ASN A 181 -12.73 -7.88 6.51
C ASN A 181 -13.34 -9.04 5.71
N ASN A 182 -13.29 -8.98 4.39
CA ASN A 182 -13.82 -10.02 3.52
C ASN A 182 -12.79 -11.10 3.12
N GLY A 183 -11.60 -11.09 3.73
CA GLY A 183 -10.55 -12.07 3.44
C GLY A 183 -10.01 -11.98 2.01
N LEU A 184 -10.11 -10.81 1.37
CA LEU A 184 -9.67 -10.57 0.00
C LEU A 184 -8.24 -10.05 -0.10
N ARG A 185 -7.58 -9.78 1.02
CA ARG A 185 -6.25 -9.17 1.08
C ARG A 185 -5.18 -9.97 0.35
N THR A 186 -5.20 -11.28 0.46
CA THR A 186 -4.22 -12.12 -0.23
C THR A 186 -4.42 -12.14 -1.74
N PRO A 187 -5.68 -12.26 -2.27
CA PRO A 187 -5.87 -12.24 -3.71
C PRO A 187 -5.84 -10.85 -4.34
N ILE A 188 -6.14 -9.78 -3.60
CA ILE A 188 -6.23 -8.41 -4.15
C ILE A 188 -5.12 -7.53 -3.57
N LYS A 189 -4.21 -7.09 -4.45
CA LYS A 189 -3.07 -6.25 -4.06
C LYS A 189 -3.53 -4.85 -3.62
N SER A 190 -2.91 -4.31 -2.56
CA SER A 190 -3.23 -2.96 -2.05
C SER A 190 -3.03 -1.86 -3.09
N PHE A 191 -1.97 -1.93 -3.88
CA PHE A 191 -1.69 -0.94 -4.92
C PHE A 191 -2.74 -0.96 -6.03
N HIS A 192 -3.25 -2.15 -6.42
CA HIS A 192 -4.39 -2.27 -7.33
C HIS A 192 -5.62 -1.51 -6.81
N ILE A 193 -5.93 -1.62 -5.51
CA ILE A 193 -7.07 -0.89 -4.91
C ILE A 193 -6.86 0.63 -4.96
N GLU A 194 -5.65 1.11 -4.72
CA GLU A 194 -5.35 2.54 -4.80
C GLU A 194 -5.59 3.08 -6.21
N LEU A 195 -5.07 2.40 -7.23
CA LEU A 195 -5.23 2.78 -8.63
C LEU A 195 -6.66 2.63 -9.16
N LEU A 196 -7.34 1.55 -8.78
CA LEU A 196 -8.76 1.34 -9.10
C LEU A 196 -9.63 2.47 -8.51
N THR A 197 -9.32 2.87 -7.28
CA THR A 197 -10.03 3.97 -6.62
C THR A 197 -9.79 5.30 -7.36
N ASP A 198 -8.56 5.58 -7.82
CA ASP A 198 -8.29 6.79 -8.60
C ASP A 198 -8.98 6.75 -9.98
N LEU A 199 -8.94 5.62 -10.66
CA LEU A 199 -9.65 5.44 -11.94
C LEU A 199 -11.14 5.78 -11.81
N ILE A 200 -11.77 5.41 -10.70
CA ILE A 200 -13.17 5.73 -10.41
C ILE A 200 -13.31 7.23 -10.14
N PHE A 201 -12.55 7.77 -9.18
CA PHE A 201 -12.69 9.17 -8.74
C PHE A 201 -11.94 10.18 -9.63
N SER A 202 -11.40 9.75 -10.74
CA SER A 202 -11.10 10.64 -11.87
C SER A 202 -12.35 11.09 -12.64
N LYS A 203 -13.47 10.36 -12.47
CA LYS A 203 -14.77 10.60 -13.17
C LYS A 203 -15.87 11.05 -12.22
N TYR A 204 -15.74 10.81 -10.92
CA TYR A 204 -16.72 11.14 -9.89
C TYR A 204 -16.09 11.97 -8.79
N ASN A 205 -16.85 12.82 -8.13
CA ASN A 205 -16.42 13.58 -6.96
C ASN A 205 -16.82 12.85 -5.68
N ILE A 206 -16.02 13.00 -4.63
CA ILE A 206 -16.36 12.53 -3.29
C ILE A 206 -16.92 13.70 -2.48
N GLU A 207 -18.21 13.68 -2.21
CA GLU A 207 -18.87 14.70 -1.38
C GLU A 207 -18.80 14.36 0.11
N ASN A 208 -18.93 13.07 0.41
CA ASN A 208 -18.83 12.50 1.76
C ASN A 208 -18.50 11.00 1.67
N TYR A 209 -18.11 10.40 2.79
CA TYR A 209 -17.72 8.99 2.80
C TYR A 209 -18.80 7.99 2.42
N PRO A 210 -20.05 8.09 2.94
CA PRO A 210 -21.15 7.19 2.53
C PRO A 210 -21.36 7.16 1.02
N GLN A 211 -21.44 8.35 0.39
CA GLN A 211 -21.59 8.50 -1.05
C GLN A 211 -20.36 7.95 -1.80
N GLY A 212 -19.16 8.28 -1.34
CA GLY A 212 -17.92 7.78 -1.96
C GLY A 212 -17.82 6.25 -1.93
N ILE A 213 -18.20 5.60 -0.83
CA ILE A 213 -18.25 4.15 -0.72
C ILE A 213 -19.30 3.55 -1.66
N PHE A 214 -20.48 4.17 -1.76
CA PHE A 214 -21.50 3.75 -2.72
C PHE A 214 -20.99 3.82 -4.16
N ILE A 215 -20.43 4.96 -4.56
CA ILE A 215 -19.87 5.16 -5.91
C ILE A 215 -18.78 4.12 -6.21
N TRP A 216 -17.91 3.85 -5.25
CA TRP A 216 -16.86 2.86 -5.42
C TRP A 216 -17.41 1.46 -5.73
N PHE A 217 -18.35 0.96 -4.92
CA PHE A 217 -18.98 -0.34 -5.15
C PHE A 217 -19.77 -0.38 -6.45
N PHE A 218 -20.53 0.68 -6.73
CA PHE A 218 -21.30 0.79 -7.97
C PHE A 218 -20.40 0.73 -9.20
N ALA A 219 -19.37 1.57 -9.26
CA ALA A 219 -18.48 1.64 -10.41
C ALA A 219 -17.70 0.33 -10.62
N VAL A 220 -17.20 -0.30 -9.54
CA VAL A 220 -16.51 -1.59 -9.66
C VAL A 220 -17.47 -2.69 -10.11
N ASN A 221 -18.72 -2.70 -9.62
CA ASN A 221 -19.74 -3.66 -10.07
C ASN A 221 -20.02 -3.51 -11.56
N GLU A 222 -20.17 -2.28 -12.07
CA GLU A 222 -20.33 -1.98 -13.49
C GLU A 222 -19.16 -2.47 -14.35
N LEU A 223 -17.92 -2.27 -13.89
CA LEU A 223 -16.73 -2.78 -14.59
C LEU A 223 -16.78 -4.30 -14.78
N PHE A 224 -17.27 -5.03 -13.78
CA PHE A 224 -17.46 -6.49 -13.87
C PHE A 224 -18.59 -6.91 -14.82
N LEU A 225 -19.66 -6.12 -14.92
CA LEU A 225 -20.77 -6.42 -15.84
C LEU A 225 -20.32 -6.34 -17.30
N PHE A 226 -19.41 -5.44 -17.63
CA PHE A 226 -18.90 -5.28 -18.98
C PHE A 226 -17.69 -6.18 -19.31
N ASN A 227 -17.32 -7.09 -18.42
CA ASN A 227 -16.18 -8.02 -18.59
C ASN A 227 -14.86 -7.31 -19.01
N LYS A 228 -14.64 -6.09 -18.53
CA LYS A 228 -13.48 -5.27 -18.89
C LYS A 228 -12.31 -5.50 -17.93
N MET A 229 -11.83 -6.74 -17.82
CA MET A 229 -10.59 -7.01 -17.10
C MET A 229 -9.50 -7.47 -18.09
N PRO A 230 -8.25 -6.97 -17.97
CA PRO A 230 -7.78 -5.96 -17.00
C PRO A 230 -8.27 -4.57 -17.35
N PHE A 231 -8.42 -3.69 -16.36
CA PHE A 231 -8.94 -2.35 -16.59
C PHE A 231 -8.22 -1.25 -15.81
N VAL A 232 -7.23 -1.61 -14.99
CA VAL A 232 -6.46 -0.64 -14.19
C VAL A 232 -5.06 -0.48 -14.78
N PRO A 233 -4.80 0.56 -15.60
CA PRO A 233 -3.50 0.78 -16.20
C PRO A 233 -2.46 1.10 -15.13
N GLU A 234 -1.21 0.70 -15.37
CA GLU A 234 -0.07 1.14 -14.57
C GLU A 234 0.27 2.59 -14.89
N PRO A 235 0.60 3.43 -13.88
CA PRO A 235 0.94 4.83 -14.10
C PRO A 235 2.18 5.05 -14.98
N GLU A 236 3.10 4.10 -15.00
CA GLU A 236 4.33 4.12 -15.78
C GLU A 236 4.15 3.59 -17.23
N GLY A 237 2.93 3.23 -17.59
CA GLY A 237 2.55 2.96 -18.99
C GLY A 237 2.85 1.57 -19.52
N ASN A 238 3.33 0.64 -18.71
CA ASN A 238 3.83 -0.66 -19.18
C ASN A 238 2.85 -1.84 -18.99
N GLY A 239 1.57 -1.59 -18.74
CA GLY A 239 0.61 -2.67 -18.58
C GLY A 239 -0.55 -2.35 -17.65
N TYR A 240 -1.04 -3.40 -16.98
CA TYR A 240 -2.18 -3.30 -16.08
C TYR A 240 -1.83 -3.88 -14.70
N VAL A 241 -2.11 -3.12 -13.65
CA VAL A 241 -1.87 -3.51 -12.25
C VAL A 241 -2.66 -4.76 -11.86
N ASP A 242 -3.80 -5.00 -12.49
CA ASP A 242 -4.67 -6.15 -12.25
C ASP A 242 -4.35 -7.36 -13.13
N SER A 243 -3.30 -7.31 -13.97
CA SER A 243 -2.85 -8.43 -14.81
C SER A 243 -2.59 -9.73 -14.03
N TYR A 244 -2.19 -9.63 -12.76
CA TYR A 244 -1.97 -10.78 -11.87
C TYR A 244 -3.25 -11.62 -11.61
N LEU A 245 -4.43 -11.09 -11.94
CA LEU A 245 -5.72 -11.80 -11.85
C LEU A 245 -6.05 -12.58 -13.12
N PHE A 246 -5.29 -12.40 -14.20
CA PHE A 246 -5.46 -13.20 -15.41
C PHE A 246 -5.31 -14.69 -15.12
N GLY A 247 -6.16 -15.46 -15.75
CA GLY A 247 -6.16 -16.92 -15.57
C GLY A 247 -6.63 -17.39 -14.17
N LYS A 248 -7.16 -16.47 -13.34
CA LYS A 248 -7.66 -16.79 -11.99
C LYS A 248 -9.17 -16.54 -11.84
N PRO A 249 -10.02 -17.23 -12.61
CA PRO A 249 -11.46 -16.96 -12.67
C PRO A 249 -12.15 -17.13 -11.30
N PHE A 250 -11.65 -18.02 -10.45
CA PHE A 250 -12.18 -18.22 -9.10
C PHE A 250 -11.98 -16.98 -8.22
N LEU A 251 -10.80 -16.35 -8.28
CA LEU A 251 -10.51 -15.14 -7.50
C LEU A 251 -11.35 -13.96 -8.01
N LEU A 252 -11.47 -13.82 -9.32
CA LEU A 252 -12.31 -12.80 -9.93
C LEU A 252 -13.78 -12.97 -9.54
N LYS A 253 -14.32 -14.18 -9.62
CA LYS A 253 -15.68 -14.49 -9.20
C LYS A 253 -15.90 -14.15 -7.73
N ARG A 254 -14.95 -14.53 -6.86
CA ARG A 254 -15.01 -14.21 -5.43
C ARG A 254 -15.01 -12.70 -5.19
N PHE A 255 -14.12 -11.97 -5.85
CA PHE A 255 -14.04 -10.50 -5.73
C PHE A 255 -15.34 -9.86 -6.22
N ARG A 256 -15.83 -10.24 -7.42
CA ARG A 256 -17.09 -9.76 -7.97
C ARG A 256 -18.28 -9.98 -7.02
N ASN A 257 -18.43 -11.18 -6.48
CA ASN A 257 -19.53 -11.50 -5.56
C ASN A 257 -19.47 -10.60 -4.32
N LYS A 258 -18.28 -10.41 -3.74
CA LYS A 258 -18.09 -9.54 -2.58
C LYS A 258 -18.37 -8.06 -2.88
N VAL A 259 -18.03 -7.59 -4.07
CA VAL A 259 -18.38 -6.23 -4.54
C VAL A 259 -19.90 -6.08 -4.65
N SER A 260 -20.57 -7.06 -5.24
CA SER A 260 -22.04 -7.07 -5.37
C SER A 260 -22.74 -7.08 -4.00
N ASP A 261 -22.27 -7.90 -3.06
CA ASP A 261 -22.75 -7.92 -1.67
C ASP A 261 -22.54 -6.57 -0.98
N GLY A 262 -21.35 -5.97 -1.17
CA GLY A 262 -21.02 -4.65 -0.62
C GLY A 262 -21.88 -3.54 -1.20
N LEU A 263 -22.16 -3.56 -2.51
CA LEU A 263 -23.07 -2.61 -3.15
C LEU A 263 -24.47 -2.70 -2.55
N LYS A 264 -25.03 -3.92 -2.47
CA LYS A 264 -26.38 -4.13 -1.88
C LYS A 264 -26.44 -3.60 -0.45
N MET A 265 -25.47 -3.97 0.39
CA MET A 265 -25.44 -3.53 1.80
C MET A 265 -25.32 -2.00 1.92
N THR A 266 -24.56 -1.36 1.04
CA THR A 266 -24.41 0.10 1.01
C THR A 266 -25.71 0.79 0.57
N CYS A 267 -26.40 0.26 -0.45
CA CYS A 267 -27.72 0.74 -0.85
C CYS A 267 -28.74 0.65 0.29
N ASP A 268 -28.79 -0.50 0.97
CA ASP A 268 -29.69 -0.70 2.10
C ASP A 268 -29.39 0.29 3.25
N ALA A 269 -28.11 0.48 3.57
CA ALA A 269 -27.67 1.42 4.60
C ALA A 269 -28.07 2.87 4.27
N ILE A 270 -27.85 3.32 3.04
CA ILE A 270 -28.24 4.67 2.60
C ILE A 270 -29.75 4.84 2.64
N ASN A 271 -30.53 3.84 2.20
CA ASN A 271 -31.99 3.88 2.24
C ASN A 271 -32.53 3.95 3.68
N HIS A 272 -31.94 3.22 4.62
CA HIS A 272 -32.29 3.33 6.03
C HIS A 272 -31.93 4.71 6.62
N GLY A 273 -30.74 5.22 6.29
CA GLY A 273 -30.31 6.56 6.71
C GLY A 273 -31.24 7.67 6.22
N SER A 274 -31.66 7.62 4.94
CA SER A 274 -32.60 8.59 4.36
C SER A 274 -33.98 8.59 5.02
N LYS A 275 -34.36 7.49 5.67
CA LYS A 275 -35.60 7.35 6.44
C LYS A 275 -35.41 7.68 7.93
N GLY A 276 -34.30 8.25 8.34
CA GLY A 276 -33.98 8.56 9.73
C GLY A 276 -33.64 7.36 10.60
N GLN A 277 -33.47 6.17 10.02
CA GLN A 277 -33.13 4.93 10.74
C GLN A 277 -31.61 4.78 10.91
N GLU A 278 -30.97 5.79 11.48
CA GLU A 278 -29.52 5.93 11.62
C GLU A 278 -28.84 4.70 12.27
N THR A 279 -29.46 4.13 13.32
CA THR A 279 -28.91 2.97 14.01
C THR A 279 -28.82 1.75 13.08
N VAL A 280 -29.83 1.51 12.26
CA VAL A 280 -29.83 0.40 11.29
C VAL A 280 -28.78 0.64 10.23
N ALA A 281 -28.73 1.85 9.67
CA ALA A 281 -27.74 2.24 8.66
C ALA A 281 -26.30 2.06 9.17
N VAL A 282 -26.00 2.54 10.38
CA VAL A 282 -24.68 2.40 11.02
C VAL A 282 -24.31 0.92 11.24
N ASN A 283 -25.27 0.09 11.65
CA ASN A 283 -25.01 -1.35 11.85
C ASN A 283 -24.71 -2.07 10.53
N LEU A 284 -25.34 -1.70 9.43
CA LEU A 284 -25.02 -2.22 8.11
C LEU A 284 -23.58 -1.84 7.69
N PHE A 285 -23.20 -0.57 7.88
CA PHE A 285 -21.81 -0.15 7.61
C PHE A 285 -20.79 -0.82 8.55
N ARG A 286 -21.11 -1.03 9.83
CA ARG A 286 -20.27 -1.82 10.74
C ARG A 286 -20.07 -3.24 10.23
N SER A 287 -21.10 -3.88 9.73
CA SER A 287 -21.00 -5.22 9.14
C SER A 287 -20.15 -5.21 7.87
N LEU A 288 -20.23 -4.15 7.07
CA LEU A 288 -19.44 -4.00 5.85
C LEU A 288 -17.93 -3.92 6.15
N PHE A 289 -17.52 -3.10 7.12
CA PHE A 289 -16.11 -2.86 7.44
C PHE A 289 -15.54 -3.76 8.54
N GLY A 290 -16.38 -4.46 9.29
CA GLY A 290 -15.99 -5.31 10.42
C GLY A 290 -15.60 -4.53 11.68
N ALA A 291 -15.17 -5.28 12.70
CA ALA A 291 -14.59 -4.68 13.90
C ALA A 291 -13.17 -4.17 13.63
N LEU A 292 -12.84 -3.00 14.19
CA LEU A 292 -11.51 -2.38 14.16
C LEU A 292 -10.81 -2.51 15.50
#